data_7cb70ecd80b9108ae4201ffd1a83e8c9
#
_entry.id   7cb70ecd80b9108ae4201ffd1a83e8c9
#
_cell.length_a   1.000
_cell.length_b   1.000
_cell.length_c   1.000
_cell.angle_alpha   90.00
_cell.angle_beta   90.00
_cell.angle_gamma   90.00
#
_symmetry.space_group_name_H-M   'P 1'
#
loop_
_entity.id
_entity.type
_entity.pdbx_description
1 polymer ?
#
loop_
_entity_poly.entity_id
_entity_poly.type
_entity_poly.pdbx_seq_one_letter_code
_entity_poly.pdbx_strand_id
1 'polypeptide(L)'
;MKKLQKGDEVIYTFENYLSANECKQYASTIKDLGVGVFDWSSRTQNITDDSIVQRVQKFLNKKFKLNLKIDQAQTQNWNQTSFSDLHIHSEGGRDPSPYSSSIYLNDDFEGGRFFTKNGIKIKPKAGLLTFFNGATVWHGVERVKDKERLH
;
A
#
# COMPACT_ATOMS: atom_id res chain seq x y z
N MET A 1 5.96 -7.13 -14.49
CA MET A 1 4.57 -6.80 -14.13
C MET A 1 3.74 -8.08 -14.09
N LYS A 2 2.98 -8.24 -13.05
CA LYS A 2 2.00 -9.31 -12.96
C LYS A 2 0.60 -8.71 -12.81
N LYS A 3 -0.35 -9.20 -13.59
CA LYS A 3 -1.77 -8.86 -13.47
C LYS A 3 -2.46 -9.97 -12.69
N LEU A 4 -3.08 -9.62 -11.58
CA LEU A 4 -3.94 -10.51 -10.79
C LEU A 4 -5.39 -10.13 -11.08
N GLN A 5 -6.22 -11.10 -11.46
CA GLN A 5 -7.61 -10.85 -11.78
C GLN A 5 -8.51 -11.96 -11.22
N LYS A 6 -9.59 -11.55 -10.56
CA LYS A 6 -10.70 -12.42 -10.16
C LYS A 6 -12.02 -11.67 -10.32
N GLY A 7 -12.87 -12.15 -11.23
CA GLY A 7 -14.06 -11.43 -11.63
C GLY A 7 -13.70 -10.05 -12.19
N ASP A 8 -14.32 -9.01 -11.67
CA ASP A 8 -14.10 -7.60 -12.03
C ASP A 8 -12.92 -6.95 -11.27
N GLU A 9 -12.34 -7.64 -10.30
CA GLU A 9 -11.20 -7.14 -9.55
C GLU A 9 -9.90 -7.34 -10.33
N VAL A 10 -9.13 -6.27 -10.49
CA VAL A 10 -7.82 -6.28 -11.15
C VAL A 10 -6.81 -5.55 -10.29
N ILE A 11 -5.68 -6.21 -10.00
CA ILE A 11 -4.55 -5.62 -9.31
C ILE A 11 -3.28 -5.89 -10.13
N TYR A 12 -2.48 -4.86 -10.32
CA TYR A 12 -1.17 -4.96 -10.93
C TYR A 12 -0.09 -4.95 -9.86
N THR A 13 0.92 -5.81 -10.01
CA THR A 13 2.07 -5.88 -9.11
C THR A 13 3.38 -5.79 -9.88
N PHE A 14 4.36 -5.14 -9.27
CA PHE A 14 5.70 -4.95 -9.83
C PHE A 14 6.72 -5.30 -8.76
N GLU A 15 7.36 -6.45 -8.89
CA GLU A 15 8.43 -6.88 -7.98
C GLU A 15 9.69 -6.04 -8.18
N ASN A 16 10.45 -5.87 -7.10
CA ASN A 16 11.72 -5.13 -7.09
C ASN A 16 11.60 -3.69 -7.66
N TYR A 17 10.46 -3.06 -7.48
CA TYR A 17 10.29 -1.65 -7.85
C TYR A 17 11.23 -0.74 -7.05
N LEU A 18 11.35 -0.98 -5.74
CA LEU A 18 12.43 -0.45 -4.93
C LEU A 18 13.49 -1.52 -4.69
N SER A 19 14.74 -1.11 -4.66
CA SER A 19 15.84 -1.98 -4.23
C SER A 19 15.79 -2.26 -2.72
N ALA A 20 16.50 -3.29 -2.27
CA ALA A 20 16.61 -3.59 -0.85
C ALA A 20 17.18 -2.41 -0.03
N ASN A 21 18.16 -1.69 -0.58
CA ASN A 21 18.73 -0.51 0.06
C ASN A 21 17.73 0.64 0.16
N GLU A 22 16.98 0.92 -0.91
CA GLU A 22 15.91 1.94 -0.89
C GLU A 22 14.85 1.58 0.16
N CYS A 23 14.40 0.32 0.22
CA CYS A 23 13.46 -0.13 1.24
C CYS A 23 13.98 0.12 2.66
N LYS A 24 15.23 -0.22 2.94
CA LYS A 24 15.85 0.04 4.25
C LYS A 24 15.93 1.52 4.57
N GLN A 25 16.29 2.35 3.62
CA GLN A 25 16.37 3.81 3.81
C GLN A 25 15.01 4.39 4.15
N TYR A 26 13.95 4.06 3.40
CA TYR A 26 12.60 4.53 3.69
C TYR A 26 12.05 3.96 5.00
N ALA A 27 12.25 2.68 5.28
CA ALA A 27 11.82 2.05 6.52
C ALA A 27 12.46 2.71 7.75
N SER A 28 13.72 3.14 7.67
CA SER A 28 14.42 3.82 8.77
C SER A 28 13.83 5.19 9.13
N THR A 29 13.07 5.81 8.23
CA THR A 29 12.39 7.09 8.49
C THR A 29 11.03 6.91 9.16
N ILE A 30 10.50 5.69 9.21
CA ILE A 30 9.19 5.41 9.79
C ILE A 30 9.37 5.16 11.29
N LYS A 31 8.59 5.91 12.07
CA LYS A 31 8.63 5.81 13.52
C LYS A 31 8.17 4.44 14.02
N ASP A 32 8.94 3.84 14.91
CA ASP A 32 8.51 2.69 15.71
C ASP A 32 7.42 3.10 16.69
N LEU A 33 6.26 2.45 16.60
CA LEU A 33 5.09 2.77 17.42
C LEU A 33 4.89 1.81 18.61
N GLY A 34 5.64 0.70 18.64
CA GLY A 34 5.37 -0.37 19.60
C GLY A 34 4.06 -1.10 19.35
N VAL A 35 3.67 -1.94 20.30
CA VAL A 35 2.44 -2.75 20.23
C VAL A 35 1.23 -1.95 20.73
N GLY A 36 0.08 -2.12 20.08
CA GLY A 36 -1.20 -1.61 20.58
C GLY A 36 -1.52 -0.15 20.24
N VAL A 37 -0.75 0.48 19.36
CA VAL A 37 -1.08 1.82 18.86
C VAL A 37 -2.08 1.70 17.71
N PHE A 38 -3.29 2.20 17.90
CA PHE A 38 -4.39 2.11 16.92
C PHE A 38 -4.77 3.45 16.29
N ASP A 39 -4.23 4.55 16.77
CA ASP A 39 -4.52 5.86 16.23
C ASP A 39 -3.91 6.02 14.82
N TRP A 40 -4.76 6.35 13.85
CA TRP A 40 -4.37 6.49 12.45
C TRP A 40 -3.31 7.57 12.25
N SER A 41 -3.47 8.70 12.91
CA SER A 41 -2.52 9.83 12.76
C SER A 41 -1.11 9.47 13.24
N SER A 42 -1.00 8.63 14.26
CA SER A 42 0.30 8.14 14.75
C SER A 42 0.97 7.14 13.81
N ARG A 43 0.19 6.44 12.96
CA ARG A 43 0.69 5.42 12.04
C ARG A 43 1.10 5.97 10.69
N THR A 44 0.71 7.18 10.37
CA THR A 44 0.90 7.77 9.04
C THR A 44 1.77 8.99 9.10
N GLN A 45 2.59 9.14 8.07
CA GLN A 45 3.39 10.34 7.84
C GLN A 45 3.19 10.80 6.40
N ASN A 46 2.82 12.06 6.22
CA ASN A 46 2.64 12.63 4.89
C ASN A 46 3.98 12.73 4.14
N ILE A 47 4.00 12.18 2.93
CA ILE A 47 5.14 12.22 2.01
C ILE A 47 4.72 12.70 0.61
N THR A 48 3.63 13.42 0.48
CA THR A 48 3.06 13.81 -0.84
C THR A 48 4.09 14.53 -1.71
N ASP A 49 4.98 15.31 -1.13
CA ASP A 49 6.04 16.05 -1.83
C ASP A 49 7.36 15.27 -1.98
N ASP A 50 7.44 14.04 -1.50
CA ASP A 50 8.64 13.21 -1.63
C ASP A 50 8.88 12.79 -3.09
N SER A 51 10.15 12.75 -3.48
CA SER A 51 10.56 12.37 -4.84
C SER A 51 10.12 10.97 -5.25
N ILE A 52 9.99 10.03 -4.31
CA ILE A 52 9.49 8.69 -4.58
C ILE A 52 8.05 8.71 -5.11
N VAL A 53 7.21 9.58 -4.58
CA VAL A 53 5.81 9.71 -5.00
C VAL A 53 5.72 10.19 -6.45
N GLN A 54 6.53 11.18 -6.82
CA GLN A 54 6.63 11.65 -8.21
C GLN A 54 7.18 10.55 -9.15
N ARG A 55 8.14 9.78 -8.69
CA ARG A 55 8.71 8.64 -9.45
C ARG A 55 7.64 7.58 -9.73
N VAL A 56 6.84 7.21 -8.73
CA VAL A 56 5.72 6.28 -8.89
C VAL A 56 4.68 6.83 -9.86
N GLN A 57 4.27 8.08 -9.70
CA GLN A 57 3.32 8.74 -10.58
C GLN A 57 3.77 8.69 -12.05
N LYS A 58 5.00 9.10 -12.32
CA LYS A 58 5.57 9.08 -13.68
C LYS A 58 5.61 7.65 -14.26
N PHE A 59 6.02 6.69 -13.43
CA PHE A 59 6.07 5.28 -13.83
C PHE A 59 4.68 4.74 -14.20
N LEU A 60 3.68 4.94 -13.35
CA LEU A 60 2.31 4.46 -13.58
C LEU A 60 1.66 5.16 -14.78
N ASN A 61 1.83 6.46 -14.92
CA ASN A 61 1.33 7.22 -16.07
C ASN A 61 1.90 6.70 -17.39
N LYS A 62 3.20 6.47 -17.43
CA LYS A 62 3.86 5.90 -18.61
C LYS A 62 3.40 4.47 -18.90
N LYS A 63 3.35 3.63 -17.86
CA LYS A 63 3.02 2.20 -17.99
C LYS A 63 1.60 1.96 -18.47
N PHE A 64 0.64 2.70 -17.94
CA PHE A 64 -0.78 2.52 -18.21
C PHE A 64 -1.37 3.57 -19.15
N LYS A 65 -0.55 4.48 -19.70
CA LYS A 65 -0.98 5.60 -20.56
C LYS A 65 -2.09 6.43 -19.89
N LEU A 66 -1.89 6.74 -18.61
CA LEU A 66 -2.80 7.54 -17.78
C LEU A 66 -2.23 8.94 -17.56
N ASN A 67 -3.07 9.82 -17.03
CA ASN A 67 -2.70 11.15 -16.56
C ASN A 67 -3.09 11.31 -15.08
N LEU A 68 -2.50 10.45 -14.24
CA LEU A 68 -2.73 10.47 -12.80
C LEU A 68 -2.12 11.74 -12.18
N LYS A 69 -2.86 12.34 -11.27
CA LYS A 69 -2.38 13.39 -10.38
C LYS A 69 -2.23 12.82 -8.97
N ILE A 70 -1.25 13.32 -8.23
CA ILE A 70 -1.09 12.96 -6.82
C ILE A 70 -2.16 13.70 -6.02
N ASP A 71 -2.99 12.93 -5.33
CA ASP A 71 -3.93 13.47 -4.35
C ASP A 71 -3.26 13.50 -2.97
N GLN A 72 -2.86 12.33 -2.49
CA GLN A 72 -2.23 12.15 -1.18
C GLN A 72 -1.26 10.98 -1.21
N ALA A 73 -0.15 11.11 -0.52
CA ALA A 73 0.77 10.02 -0.26
C ALA A 73 1.27 10.04 1.19
N GLN A 74 1.44 8.87 1.76
CA GLN A 74 1.87 8.71 3.14
C GLN A 74 2.64 7.41 3.34
N THR A 75 3.57 7.40 4.27
CA THR A 75 4.10 6.16 4.84
C THR A 75 3.16 5.68 5.94
N GLN A 76 3.09 4.37 6.10
CA GLN A 76 2.23 3.74 7.11
C GLN A 76 3.00 2.69 7.89
N ASN A 77 2.81 2.71 9.21
CA ASN A 77 3.25 1.65 10.11
C ASN A 77 2.02 0.87 10.61
N TRP A 78 1.92 -0.37 10.18
CA TRP A 78 0.93 -1.31 10.69
C TRP A 78 1.60 -2.18 11.74
N ASN A 79 1.48 -1.76 12.99
CA ASN A 79 2.05 -2.47 14.10
C ASN A 79 1.40 -3.84 14.30
N GLN A 80 2.03 -4.66 15.11
CA GLN A 80 1.50 -5.97 15.50
C GLN A 80 0.05 -5.84 15.99
N THR A 81 -0.82 -6.75 15.55
CA THR A 81 -2.28 -6.80 15.76
C THR A 81 -3.14 -5.90 14.84
N SER A 82 -2.56 -4.99 14.09
CA SER A 82 -3.30 -4.16 13.14
C SER A 82 -3.91 -4.97 12.01
N PHE A 83 -5.12 -4.60 11.62
CA PHE A 83 -5.82 -5.18 10.47
C PHE A 83 -6.78 -4.15 9.87
N SER A 84 -7.30 -4.44 8.70
CA SER A 84 -8.35 -3.65 8.07
C SER A 84 -9.38 -4.58 7.45
N ASP A 85 -10.65 -4.34 7.74
CA ASP A 85 -11.77 -5.00 7.09
C ASP A 85 -11.90 -4.57 5.63
N LEU A 86 -12.74 -5.27 4.88
CA LEU A 86 -13.06 -4.92 3.49
C LEU A 86 -13.66 -3.52 3.41
N HIS A 87 -13.06 -2.67 2.60
CA HIS A 87 -13.49 -1.30 2.34
C HIS A 87 -13.12 -0.85 0.92
N ILE A 88 -13.67 0.28 0.51
CA ILE A 88 -13.26 1.03 -0.69
C ILE A 88 -12.94 2.47 -0.29
N HIS A 89 -12.18 3.18 -1.12
CA HIS A 89 -11.73 4.55 -0.81
C HIS A 89 -12.76 5.65 -1.10
N SER A 90 -14.00 5.29 -1.39
CA SER A 90 -15.10 6.24 -1.61
C SER A 90 -15.89 6.59 -0.33
N GLU A 91 -15.55 6.00 0.82
CA GLU A 91 -16.25 6.24 2.06
C GLU A 91 -15.95 7.63 2.62
N GLY A 92 -16.98 8.34 3.05
CA GLY A 92 -16.87 9.64 3.73
C GLY A 92 -17.16 10.88 2.89
N GLY A 93 -17.75 10.77 1.69
CA GLY A 93 -18.26 11.91 0.91
C GLY A 93 -17.19 12.78 0.26
N ARG A 94 -15.95 12.31 0.17
CA ARG A 94 -14.90 12.90 -0.65
C ARG A 94 -14.95 12.30 -2.05
N ASP A 95 -14.61 13.10 -3.06
CA ASP A 95 -14.39 12.56 -4.40
C ASP A 95 -13.35 11.43 -4.30
N PRO A 96 -13.72 10.20 -4.66
CA PRO A 96 -12.80 9.08 -4.52
C PRO A 96 -11.62 9.28 -5.45
N SER A 97 -10.41 9.22 -4.90
CA SER A 97 -9.23 8.98 -5.73
C SER A 97 -9.42 7.58 -6.35
N PRO A 98 -9.61 7.46 -7.69
CA PRO A 98 -9.97 6.18 -8.27
C PRO A 98 -8.84 5.16 -8.19
N TYR A 99 -7.60 5.61 -8.11
CA TYR A 99 -6.44 4.72 -8.09
C TYR A 99 -5.68 4.79 -6.78
N SER A 100 -5.20 3.63 -6.37
CA SER A 100 -4.35 3.45 -5.20
C SER A 100 -3.11 2.65 -5.55
N SER A 101 -2.00 2.99 -4.93
CA SER A 101 -0.75 2.24 -5.03
C SER A 101 -0.07 2.15 -3.68
N SER A 102 0.63 1.06 -3.44
CA SER A 102 1.43 0.87 -2.22
C SER A 102 2.75 0.20 -2.56
N ILE A 103 3.81 0.58 -1.85
CA ILE A 103 5.10 -0.12 -1.90
C ILE A 103 5.38 -0.69 -0.52
N TYR A 104 5.58 -2.00 -0.44
CA TYR A 104 5.98 -2.64 0.81
C TYR A 104 7.46 -2.44 1.07
N LEU A 105 7.81 -2.05 2.29
CA LEU A 105 9.19 -1.73 2.66
C LEU A 105 9.86 -2.87 3.43
N ASN A 106 9.08 -3.79 3.98
CA ASN A 106 9.59 -4.99 4.66
C ASN A 106 8.69 -6.20 4.42
N ASP A 107 9.19 -7.38 4.73
CA ASP A 107 8.49 -8.66 4.61
C ASP A 107 8.85 -9.63 5.75
N ASP A 108 9.48 -9.13 6.80
CA ASP A 108 9.95 -9.89 7.96
C ASP A 108 8.90 -10.06 9.07
N PHE A 109 7.62 -10.09 8.69
CA PHE A 109 6.47 -10.27 9.58
C PHE A 109 5.56 -11.40 9.10
N GLU A 110 4.67 -11.86 9.98
CA GLU A 110 3.63 -12.83 9.67
C GLU A 110 2.27 -12.12 9.47
N GLY A 111 1.36 -12.74 8.71
CA GLY A 111 0.06 -12.14 8.39
C GLY A 111 0.19 -10.91 7.49
N GLY A 112 -0.68 -9.93 7.71
CA GLY A 112 -0.61 -8.64 7.01
C GLY A 112 -0.79 -8.71 5.50
N ARG A 113 -1.33 -9.82 4.98
CA ARG A 113 -1.59 -9.94 3.54
C ARG A 113 -2.71 -9.00 3.12
N PHE A 114 -2.53 -8.38 1.98
CA PHE A 114 -3.61 -7.68 1.29
C PHE A 114 -4.58 -8.72 0.72
N PHE A 115 -5.88 -8.49 0.86
CA PHE A 115 -6.90 -9.37 0.30
C PHE A 115 -8.07 -8.58 -0.29
N THR A 116 -8.77 -9.21 -1.22
CA THR A 116 -9.95 -8.63 -1.86
C THR A 116 -11.19 -9.46 -1.62
N LYS A 117 -12.36 -8.87 -1.87
CA LYS A 117 -13.66 -9.53 -1.75
C LYS A 117 -13.73 -10.81 -2.60
N ASN A 118 -13.19 -10.78 -3.81
CA ASN A 118 -13.21 -11.95 -4.71
C ASN A 118 -12.07 -12.94 -4.46
N GLY A 119 -11.24 -12.69 -3.44
CA GLY A 119 -10.22 -13.64 -2.97
C GLY A 119 -8.85 -13.52 -3.64
N ILE A 120 -8.50 -12.36 -4.21
CA ILE A 120 -7.09 -12.07 -4.51
C ILE A 120 -6.37 -11.89 -3.17
N LYS A 121 -5.21 -12.53 -3.01
CA LYS A 121 -4.34 -12.35 -1.85
C LYS A 121 -2.93 -12.01 -2.30
N ILE A 122 -2.36 -10.98 -1.69
CA ILE A 122 -0.99 -10.54 -1.96
C ILE A 122 -0.21 -10.59 -0.66
N LYS A 123 0.83 -11.42 -0.65
CA LYS A 123 1.81 -11.43 0.43
C LYS A 123 2.75 -10.25 0.22
N PRO A 124 2.88 -9.35 1.20
CA PRO A 124 3.87 -8.29 1.14
C PRO A 124 5.29 -8.83 0.91
N LYS A 125 6.03 -8.15 0.05
CA LYS A 125 7.44 -8.42 -0.23
C LYS A 125 8.16 -7.08 -0.35
N ALA A 126 9.30 -6.93 0.30
CA ALA A 126 10.07 -5.69 0.24
C ALA A 126 10.33 -5.28 -1.22
N GLY A 127 10.02 -4.03 -1.56
CA GLY A 127 10.14 -3.49 -2.91
C GLY A 127 8.99 -3.76 -3.86
N LEU A 128 7.95 -4.50 -3.43
CA LEU A 128 6.77 -4.77 -4.25
C LEU A 128 5.86 -3.55 -4.33
N LEU A 129 5.63 -3.05 -5.54
CA LEU A 129 4.63 -2.02 -5.83
C LEU A 129 3.32 -2.69 -6.25
N THR A 130 2.20 -2.26 -5.68
CA THR A 130 0.84 -2.63 -6.08
C THR A 130 0.11 -1.44 -6.68
N PHE A 131 -0.79 -1.69 -7.62
CA PHE A 131 -1.60 -0.65 -8.26
C PHE A 131 -2.99 -1.20 -8.62
N PHE A 132 -4.04 -0.50 -8.21
CA PHE A 132 -5.43 -0.91 -8.44
C PHE A 132 -6.40 0.25 -8.32
N ASN A 133 -7.66 0.05 -8.72
CA ASN A 133 -8.73 1.02 -8.52
C ASN A 133 -9.30 0.87 -7.10
N GLY A 134 -8.88 1.74 -6.20
CA GLY A 134 -9.29 1.74 -4.80
C GLY A 134 -10.76 2.11 -4.57
N ALA A 135 -11.41 2.74 -5.54
CA ALA A 135 -12.83 3.12 -5.44
C ALA A 135 -13.77 1.96 -5.79
N THR A 136 -13.31 0.94 -6.50
CA THR A 136 -14.15 -0.19 -6.95
C THR A 136 -13.71 -1.55 -6.40
N VAL A 137 -12.45 -1.73 -6.09
CA VAL A 137 -11.91 -2.97 -5.52
C VAL A 137 -12.06 -2.97 -4.00
N TRP A 138 -12.99 -3.77 -3.50
CA TRP A 138 -13.12 -4.00 -2.06
C TRP A 138 -11.93 -4.78 -1.55
N HIS A 139 -11.18 -4.19 -0.63
CA HIS A 139 -9.93 -4.72 -0.13
C HIS A 139 -9.76 -4.51 1.38
N GLY A 140 -8.86 -5.27 1.95
CA GLY A 140 -8.50 -5.19 3.36
C GLY A 140 -7.10 -5.74 3.60
N VAL A 141 -6.70 -5.76 4.86
CA VAL A 141 -5.41 -6.26 5.32
C VAL A 141 -5.63 -7.26 6.44
N GLU A 142 -5.12 -8.47 6.29
CA GLU A 142 -5.14 -9.46 7.35
C GLU A 142 -4.34 -8.98 8.57
N ARG A 143 -4.66 -9.49 9.73
CA ARG A 143 -3.98 -9.12 10.98
C ARG A 143 -2.47 -9.32 10.87
N VAL A 144 -1.74 -8.28 11.20
CA VAL A 144 -0.26 -8.29 11.27
C VAL A 144 0.18 -9.03 12.53
N LYS A 145 1.17 -9.91 12.40
CA LYS A 145 1.73 -10.70 13.49
C LYS A 145 3.24 -10.51 13.55
N ASP A 146 3.82 -10.74 14.73
CA ASP A 146 5.23 -10.71 15.07
C ASP A 146 5.87 -9.32 15.01
N LYS A 147 6.01 -8.75 13.83
CA LYS A 147 6.62 -7.44 13.60
C LYS A 147 5.67 -6.51 12.88
N GLU A 148 6.06 -5.26 12.76
CA GLU A 148 5.33 -4.24 12.02
C GLU A 148 5.43 -4.42 10.50
N ARG A 149 4.37 -4.07 9.81
CA ARG A 149 4.27 -4.00 8.36
C ARG A 149 4.41 -2.54 7.94
N LEU A 150 5.45 -2.24 7.18
CA LEU A 150 5.77 -0.90 6.71
C LEU A 150 5.49 -0.76 5.21
N HIS A 151 4.89 0.34 4.83
CA HIS A 151 4.70 0.69 3.43
C HIS A 151 4.47 2.19 3.22
#